data_636dd2564a0c3e146c5652c720f75907
#
_entry.id   636dd2564a0c3e146c5652c720f75907
#
_cell.length_a   1.000
_cell.length_b   1.000
_cell.length_c   1.000
_cell.angle_alpha   90.00
_cell.angle_beta   90.00
_cell.angle_gamma   90.00
#
_symmetry.space_group_name_H-M   'P 1'
#
loop_
_entity.id
_entity.type
_entity.pdbx_description
1 polymer ?
#
loop_
_entity_poly.entity_id
_entity_poly.type
_entity_poly.pdbx_seq_one_letter_code
_entity_poly.pdbx_strand_id
1 'polypeptide(L)'
;ELVLLTLIPIALTGVVTTALMNLFGLEFNVFSMIVCTLVLGHSVDFSIFMTCALQKDYSTGKDELPVYKVSVLLASITTFLAIGTLIFAKHPALRSIASVSLIGIFSALLLTFVFYPSLFRFFIFRRPQKGLSPISLRILINTILSITYYVVFSIVLSNLGWLLLKLLPKGKTLWLRTLAAKLTTSVLYSNPFVRKRVENPSAIDFTKPSVMIANHNSWLDTLAIGMLTPRVSYMVNDWVYHSVVFGRYVQAMDFYPTSEGIEKGMDIFAKNFANGYSAMIFPEGKRSESNVIHRFHKGAFLVAEHFHK
;
A
#
# COMPACT_ATOMS: atom_id res chain seq x y z
N GLU A 1 0.84 12.86 -12.54
CA GLU A 1 1.27 12.40 -11.21
C GLU A 1 2.00 13.50 -10.45
N LEU A 2 3.01 14.14 -11.06
CA LEU A 2 3.69 15.30 -10.48
C LEU A 2 2.71 16.42 -10.15
N VAL A 3 1.75 16.70 -11.04
CA VAL A 3 0.69 17.68 -10.80
C VAL A 3 -0.10 17.37 -9.53
N LEU A 4 -0.46 16.10 -9.31
CA LEU A 4 -1.20 15.68 -8.11
C LEU A 4 -0.38 15.84 -6.84
N LEU A 5 0.92 15.50 -6.89
CA LEU A 5 1.82 15.74 -5.76
C LEU A 5 1.98 17.23 -5.46
N THR A 6 2.02 18.08 -6.52
CA THR A 6 2.10 19.53 -6.39
C THR A 6 0.83 20.14 -5.78
N LEU A 7 -0.35 19.55 -6.02
CA LEU A 7 -1.62 20.01 -5.45
C LEU A 7 -1.73 19.76 -3.93
N ILE A 8 -1.03 18.76 -3.38
CA ILE A 8 -1.11 18.44 -1.96
C ILE A 8 -0.66 19.60 -1.06
N PRO A 9 0.54 20.19 -1.21
CA PRO A 9 0.95 21.33 -0.38
C PRO A 9 0.05 22.55 -0.58
N ILE A 10 -0.51 22.75 -1.77
CA ILE A 10 -1.46 23.84 -2.04
C ILE A 10 -2.74 23.68 -1.21
N ALA A 11 -3.35 22.50 -1.26
CA ALA A 11 -4.54 22.19 -0.48
C ALA A 11 -4.26 22.30 1.05
N LEU A 12 -3.12 21.75 1.48
CA LEU A 12 -2.70 21.84 2.88
C LEU A 12 -2.43 23.29 3.32
N THR A 13 -1.94 24.15 2.43
CA THR A 13 -1.75 25.59 2.75
C THR A 13 -3.09 26.22 3.11
N GLY A 14 -4.15 25.96 2.38
CA GLY A 14 -5.50 26.43 2.72
C GLY A 14 -5.95 25.97 4.10
N VAL A 15 -5.80 24.67 4.37
CA VAL A 15 -6.18 24.08 5.68
C VAL A 15 -5.37 24.67 6.83
N VAL A 16 -4.04 24.72 6.69
CA VAL A 16 -3.15 25.22 7.74
C VAL A 16 -3.37 26.72 7.97
N THR A 17 -3.54 27.52 6.91
CA THR A 17 -3.85 28.95 7.02
C THR A 17 -5.15 29.16 7.79
N THR A 18 -6.21 28.44 7.46
CA THR A 18 -7.50 28.51 8.16
C THR A 18 -7.38 28.08 9.63
N ALA A 19 -6.65 27.00 9.90
CA ALA A 19 -6.40 26.53 11.25
C ALA A 19 -5.63 27.57 12.11
N LEU A 20 -4.59 28.19 11.54
CA LEU A 20 -3.82 29.24 12.23
C LEU A 20 -4.64 30.52 12.44
N MET A 21 -5.44 30.92 11.46
CA MET A 21 -6.37 32.05 11.63
C MET A 21 -7.30 31.81 12.82
N ASN A 22 -7.90 30.62 12.89
CA ASN A 22 -8.77 30.27 14.01
C ASN A 22 -8.04 30.25 15.36
N LEU A 23 -6.79 29.72 15.39
CA LEU A 23 -5.95 29.71 16.59
C LEU A 23 -5.62 31.12 17.09
N PHE A 24 -5.39 32.07 16.17
CA PHE A 24 -5.11 33.48 16.50
C PHE A 24 -6.37 34.34 16.67
N GLY A 25 -7.56 33.75 16.61
CA GLY A 25 -8.83 34.47 16.76
C GLY A 25 -9.11 35.44 15.61
N LEU A 26 -8.57 35.20 14.42
CA LEU A 26 -8.79 36.03 13.24
C LEU A 26 -10.04 35.56 12.49
N GLU A 27 -11.02 36.45 12.38
CA GLU A 27 -12.27 36.14 11.70
C GLU A 27 -12.14 36.26 10.18
N PHE A 28 -12.87 35.39 9.47
CA PHE A 28 -13.05 35.52 8.03
C PHE A 28 -13.97 36.70 7.70
N ASN A 29 -13.49 37.58 6.86
CA ASN A 29 -14.27 38.66 6.30
C ASN A 29 -14.08 38.72 4.77
N VAL A 30 -14.83 39.57 4.08
CA VAL A 30 -14.77 39.70 2.61
C VAL A 30 -13.36 39.99 2.11
N PHE A 31 -12.59 40.79 2.84
CA PHE A 31 -11.22 41.15 2.48
C PHE A 31 -10.26 39.97 2.67
N SER A 32 -10.41 39.22 3.75
CA SER A 32 -9.61 38.02 4.00
C SER A 32 -9.89 36.91 2.97
N MET A 33 -11.12 36.78 2.50
CA MET A 33 -11.46 35.82 1.45
C MET A 33 -10.77 36.15 0.11
N ILE A 34 -10.73 37.42 -0.28
CA ILE A 34 -9.99 37.86 -1.48
C ILE A 34 -8.49 37.54 -1.34
N VAL A 35 -7.95 37.76 -0.19
CA VAL A 35 -6.51 37.50 0.10
C VAL A 35 -6.19 35.99 0.09
N CYS A 36 -7.14 35.13 0.47
CA CYS A 36 -6.91 33.70 0.39
C CYS A 36 -6.59 33.24 -1.06
N THR A 37 -7.17 33.88 -2.07
CA THR A 37 -6.82 33.59 -3.48
C THR A 37 -5.39 33.95 -3.81
N LEU A 38 -4.88 35.09 -3.27
CA LEU A 38 -3.49 35.50 -3.42
C LEU A 38 -2.54 34.51 -2.73
N VAL A 39 -2.85 34.09 -1.51
CA VAL A 39 -2.08 33.10 -0.75
C VAL A 39 -2.02 31.76 -1.50
N LEU A 40 -3.13 31.31 -2.04
CA LEU A 40 -3.16 30.09 -2.84
C LEU A 40 -2.33 30.24 -4.11
N GLY A 41 -2.35 31.41 -4.79
CA GLY A 41 -1.50 31.71 -5.93
C GLY A 41 -0.01 31.56 -5.59
N HIS A 42 0.44 32.17 -4.50
CA HIS A 42 1.83 32.01 -4.02
C HIS A 42 2.16 30.53 -3.68
N SER A 43 1.24 29.82 -3.07
CA SER A 43 1.43 28.39 -2.77
C SER A 43 1.60 27.56 -4.06
N VAL A 44 0.86 27.90 -5.12
CA VAL A 44 1.02 27.26 -6.44
C VAL A 44 2.41 27.52 -7.00
N ASP A 45 2.87 28.79 -7.01
CA ASP A 45 4.18 29.17 -7.52
C ASP A 45 5.29 28.46 -6.78
N PHE A 46 5.29 28.51 -5.44
CA PHE A 46 6.29 27.86 -4.61
C PHE A 46 6.33 26.34 -4.82
N SER A 47 5.17 25.73 -4.93
CA SER A 47 5.04 24.27 -5.17
C SER A 47 5.55 23.89 -6.56
N ILE A 48 5.28 24.67 -7.59
CA ILE A 48 5.78 24.44 -8.96
C ILE A 48 7.30 24.56 -8.99
N PHE A 49 7.87 25.66 -8.44
CA PHE A 49 9.32 25.84 -8.39
C PHE A 49 10.01 24.69 -7.69
N MET A 50 9.48 24.26 -6.54
CA MET A 50 10.04 23.15 -5.79
C MET A 50 9.89 21.81 -6.56
N THR A 51 8.78 21.61 -7.27
CA THR A 51 8.59 20.42 -8.12
C THR A 51 9.63 20.38 -9.23
N CYS A 52 9.86 21.51 -9.91
CA CYS A 52 10.88 21.62 -10.97
C CYS A 52 12.28 21.30 -10.43
N ALA A 53 12.64 21.83 -9.26
CA ALA A 53 13.92 21.57 -8.62
C ALA A 53 14.10 20.08 -8.29
N LEU A 54 13.12 19.47 -7.63
CA LEU A 54 13.15 18.06 -7.25
C LEU A 54 13.11 17.12 -8.46
N GLN A 55 12.37 17.48 -9.50
CA GLN A 55 12.35 16.72 -10.75
C GLN A 55 13.71 16.77 -11.47
N LYS A 56 14.36 17.93 -11.46
CA LYS A 56 15.68 18.12 -12.07
C LYS A 56 16.76 17.35 -11.31
N ASP A 57 16.75 17.41 -9.99
CA ASP A 57 17.60 16.58 -9.13
C ASP A 57 17.39 15.09 -9.42
N TYR A 58 16.15 14.62 -9.50
CA TYR A 58 15.81 13.24 -9.82
C TYR A 58 16.29 12.81 -11.23
N SER A 59 16.15 13.68 -12.23
CA SER A 59 16.44 13.31 -13.63
C SER A 59 17.90 13.46 -14.03
N THR A 60 18.62 14.43 -13.44
CA THR A 60 20.00 14.79 -13.83
C THR A 60 21.05 14.44 -12.77
N GLY A 61 20.61 14.18 -11.51
CA GLY A 61 21.50 14.00 -10.36
C GLY A 61 22.20 15.28 -9.92
N LYS A 62 21.80 16.48 -10.45
CA LYS A 62 22.35 17.76 -10.04
C LYS A 62 21.50 18.35 -8.94
N ASP A 63 22.08 18.58 -7.77
CA ASP A 63 21.40 19.20 -6.64
C ASP A 63 21.25 20.73 -6.87
N GLU A 64 20.20 21.10 -7.61
CA GLU A 64 19.82 22.51 -7.80
C GLU A 64 18.80 22.99 -6.75
N LEU A 65 18.36 22.09 -5.86
CA LEU A 65 17.39 22.39 -4.81
C LEU A 65 17.75 23.60 -3.93
N PRO A 66 19.02 23.83 -3.54
CA PRO A 66 19.40 25.00 -2.77
C PRO A 66 19.13 26.32 -3.51
N VAL A 67 19.41 26.38 -4.82
CA VAL A 67 19.19 27.59 -5.65
C VAL A 67 17.70 27.93 -5.70
N TYR A 68 16.85 26.94 -5.96
CA TYR A 68 15.40 27.15 -5.99
C TYR A 68 14.85 27.54 -4.61
N LYS A 69 15.35 26.94 -3.52
CA LYS A 69 14.97 27.33 -2.16
C LYS A 69 15.31 28.79 -1.86
N VAL A 70 16.51 29.24 -2.21
CA VAL A 70 16.91 30.63 -2.04
C VAL A 70 16.02 31.57 -2.85
N SER A 71 15.71 31.23 -4.11
CA SER A 71 14.84 32.04 -4.96
C SER A 71 13.42 32.18 -4.37
N VAL A 72 12.83 31.08 -3.92
CA VAL A 72 11.50 31.07 -3.29
C VAL A 72 11.54 31.84 -1.96
N LEU A 73 12.60 31.70 -1.17
CA LEU A 73 12.77 32.44 0.09
C LEU A 73 12.86 33.94 -0.15
N LEU A 74 13.67 34.40 -1.10
CA LEU A 74 13.78 35.79 -1.47
C LEU A 74 12.46 36.38 -1.94
N ALA A 75 11.75 35.69 -2.83
CA ALA A 75 10.41 36.06 -3.28
C ALA A 75 9.41 36.17 -2.12
N SER A 76 9.48 35.23 -1.18
CA SER A 76 8.63 35.26 0.03
C SER A 76 8.96 36.45 0.93
N ILE A 77 10.23 36.73 1.17
CA ILE A 77 10.67 37.86 2.02
C ILE A 77 10.21 39.20 1.41
N THR A 78 10.36 39.37 0.08
CA THR A 78 9.91 40.63 -0.55
C THR A 78 8.40 40.80 -0.42
N THR A 79 7.63 39.75 -0.58
CA THR A 79 6.17 39.78 -0.41
C THR A 79 5.78 40.01 1.06
N PHE A 80 6.48 39.36 2.01
CA PHE A 80 6.32 39.61 3.46
C PHE A 80 6.56 41.08 3.84
N LEU A 81 7.61 41.67 3.32
CA LEU A 81 7.92 43.10 3.59
C LEU A 81 6.85 43.99 2.98
N ALA A 82 6.46 43.75 1.73
CA ALA A 82 5.49 44.59 1.04
C ALA A 82 4.10 44.54 1.73
N ILE A 83 3.57 43.37 2.01
CA ILE A 83 2.25 43.19 2.63
C ILE A 83 2.33 43.47 4.14
N GLY A 84 3.44 43.09 4.78
CA GLY A 84 3.65 43.27 6.21
C GLY A 84 3.54 44.72 6.68
N THR A 85 3.89 45.70 5.82
CA THR A 85 3.71 47.13 6.14
C THR A 85 2.25 47.52 6.41
N LEU A 86 1.29 46.80 5.79
CA LEU A 86 -0.13 47.04 5.98
C LEU A 86 -0.65 46.68 7.39
N ILE A 87 0.15 45.97 8.20
CA ILE A 87 -0.22 45.65 9.58
C ILE A 87 -0.28 46.89 10.46
N PHE A 88 0.51 47.90 10.08
CA PHE A 88 0.56 49.21 10.77
C PHE A 88 -0.51 50.19 10.26
N ALA A 89 -1.31 49.80 9.28
CA ALA A 89 -2.37 50.67 8.73
C ALA A 89 -3.44 50.95 9.80
N LYS A 90 -4.03 52.13 9.75
CA LYS A 90 -5.12 52.50 10.66
C LYS A 90 -6.43 51.78 10.32
N HIS A 91 -6.62 51.41 9.04
CA HIS A 91 -7.84 50.82 8.57
C HIS A 91 -7.91 49.32 8.91
N PRO A 92 -8.98 48.84 9.58
CA PRO A 92 -9.06 47.45 10.03
C PRO A 92 -8.98 46.42 8.89
N ALA A 93 -9.57 46.72 7.71
CA ALA A 93 -9.52 45.84 6.54
C ALA A 93 -8.06 45.61 6.07
N LEU A 94 -7.20 46.66 6.07
CA LEU A 94 -5.80 46.50 5.66
C LEU A 94 -5.02 45.66 6.65
N ARG A 95 -5.30 45.75 7.94
CA ARG A 95 -4.70 44.88 8.96
C ARG A 95 -5.14 43.43 8.76
N SER A 96 -6.42 43.22 8.50
CA SER A 96 -6.97 41.87 8.22
C SER A 96 -6.27 41.24 6.99
N ILE A 97 -6.14 42.00 5.90
CA ILE A 97 -5.41 41.58 4.71
C ILE A 97 -3.98 41.18 5.06
N ALA A 98 -3.25 42.04 5.77
CA ALA A 98 -1.86 41.79 6.16
C ALA A 98 -1.74 40.50 7.00
N SER A 99 -2.55 40.37 8.05
CA SER A 99 -2.50 39.22 8.97
C SER A 99 -2.71 37.91 8.26
N VAL A 100 -3.78 37.84 7.42
CA VAL A 100 -4.11 36.62 6.69
C VAL A 100 -3.04 36.29 5.63
N SER A 101 -2.52 37.32 4.93
CA SER A 101 -1.43 37.13 3.95
C SER A 101 -0.16 36.60 4.60
N LEU A 102 0.26 37.20 5.72
CA LEU A 102 1.47 36.75 6.40
C LEU A 102 1.37 35.32 6.90
N ILE A 103 0.25 34.95 7.52
CA ILE A 103 0.00 33.57 7.98
C ILE A 103 -0.03 32.62 6.79
N GLY A 104 -0.71 33.00 5.71
CA GLY A 104 -0.86 32.14 4.54
C GLY A 104 0.45 31.91 3.79
N ILE A 105 1.24 32.99 3.55
CA ILE A 105 2.54 32.89 2.87
C ILE A 105 3.52 32.08 3.75
N PHE A 106 3.53 32.29 5.06
CA PHE A 106 4.34 31.51 5.97
C PHE A 106 3.97 30.02 5.93
N SER A 107 2.67 29.70 5.94
CA SER A 107 2.17 28.35 5.83
C SER A 107 2.58 27.69 4.51
N ALA A 108 2.44 28.42 3.39
CA ALA A 108 2.86 27.97 2.07
C ALA A 108 4.37 27.67 2.02
N LEU A 109 5.18 28.56 2.57
CA LEU A 109 6.64 28.41 2.63
C LEU A 109 7.05 27.19 3.45
N LEU A 110 6.49 27.04 4.66
CA LEU A 110 6.76 25.93 5.56
C LEU A 110 6.41 24.59 4.89
N LEU A 111 5.21 24.48 4.33
CA LEU A 111 4.76 23.27 3.67
C LEU A 111 5.61 22.94 2.45
N THR A 112 5.98 23.94 1.66
CA THR A 112 6.78 23.75 0.46
C THR A 112 8.23 23.37 0.78
N PHE A 113 8.82 23.89 1.86
CA PHE A 113 10.23 23.63 2.20
C PHE A 113 10.44 22.38 3.04
N VAL A 114 9.49 22.04 3.90
CA VAL A 114 9.65 20.93 4.86
C VAL A 114 8.85 19.70 4.41
N PHE A 115 7.56 19.90 4.16
CA PHE A 115 6.66 18.78 3.89
C PHE A 115 6.81 18.23 2.47
N TYR A 116 6.83 19.12 1.47
CA TYR A 116 6.82 18.69 0.07
C TYR A 116 8.06 17.89 -0.38
N PRO A 117 9.30 18.26 -0.02
CA PRO A 117 10.47 17.45 -0.36
C PRO A 117 10.43 16.05 0.28
N SER A 118 9.89 15.95 1.50
CA SER A 118 9.72 14.67 2.18
C SER A 118 8.70 13.79 1.47
N LEU A 119 7.58 14.38 1.05
CA LEU A 119 6.55 13.72 0.27
C LEU A 119 7.09 13.22 -1.08
N PHE A 120 7.80 14.08 -1.81
CA PHE A 120 8.40 13.75 -3.10
C PHE A 120 9.43 12.62 -2.98
N ARG A 121 10.31 12.68 -1.97
CA ARG A 121 11.28 11.62 -1.69
C ARG A 121 10.61 10.30 -1.36
N PHE A 122 9.53 10.31 -0.59
CA PHE A 122 8.79 9.11 -0.22
C PHE A 122 8.14 8.44 -1.44
N PHE A 123 7.44 9.19 -2.28
CA PHE A 123 6.69 8.64 -3.41
C PHE A 123 7.56 8.36 -4.64
N ILE A 124 8.59 9.18 -4.89
CA ILE A 124 9.36 9.13 -6.14
C ILE A 124 10.78 8.62 -5.90
N PHE A 125 11.58 9.20 -5.00
CA PHE A 125 13.01 8.92 -4.87
C PHE A 125 13.35 7.56 -4.26
N ARG A 126 12.68 7.16 -3.19
CA ARG A 126 13.05 5.95 -2.44
C ARG A 126 12.80 4.65 -3.20
N ARG A 127 11.85 4.63 -4.09
CA ARG A 127 11.46 3.40 -4.78
C ARG A 127 12.43 3.00 -5.90
N PRO A 128 12.88 3.90 -6.78
CA PRO A 128 13.89 3.58 -7.79
C PRO A 128 15.22 3.11 -7.19
N GLN A 129 15.61 3.64 -6.03
CA GLN A 129 16.79 3.15 -5.30
C GLN A 129 16.69 1.66 -4.91
N LYS A 130 15.47 1.15 -4.80
CA LYS A 130 15.16 -0.27 -4.56
C LYS A 130 14.83 -1.04 -5.84
N GLY A 131 15.09 -0.48 -7.02
CA GLY A 131 14.73 -1.08 -8.32
C GLY A 131 13.23 -1.11 -8.62
N LEU A 132 12.42 -0.34 -7.89
CA LEU A 132 10.97 -0.28 -8.05
C LEU A 132 10.56 0.99 -8.79
N SER A 133 9.51 0.92 -9.61
CA SER A 133 8.96 2.12 -10.25
C SER A 133 8.35 3.09 -9.23
N PRO A 134 8.36 4.41 -9.49
CA PRO A 134 7.67 5.40 -8.66
C PRO A 134 6.20 5.05 -8.46
N ILE A 135 5.63 5.46 -7.33
CA ILE A 135 4.19 5.25 -7.06
C ILE A 135 3.41 6.24 -7.90
N SER A 136 2.59 5.71 -8.78
CA SER A 136 1.62 6.52 -9.52
C SER A 136 0.25 6.50 -8.85
N LEU A 137 -0.54 7.56 -9.02
CA LEU A 137 -1.92 7.59 -8.53
C LEU A 137 -2.72 6.41 -9.09
N ARG A 138 -2.51 6.10 -10.37
CA ARG A 138 -3.14 4.96 -11.02
C ARG A 138 -2.78 3.64 -10.33
N ILE A 139 -1.49 3.43 -9.99
CA ILE A 139 -1.05 2.26 -9.25
C ILE A 139 -1.67 2.26 -7.85
N LEU A 140 -1.69 3.41 -7.16
CA LEU A 140 -2.28 3.54 -5.82
C LEU A 140 -3.77 3.18 -5.82
N ILE A 141 -4.55 3.76 -6.72
CA ILE A 141 -5.99 3.47 -6.86
C ILE A 141 -6.21 2.00 -7.16
N ASN A 142 -5.52 1.44 -8.16
CA ASN A 142 -5.68 0.02 -8.49
C ASN A 142 -5.26 -0.90 -7.33
N THR A 143 -4.22 -0.53 -6.57
CA THR A 143 -3.80 -1.29 -5.39
C THR A 143 -4.88 -1.27 -4.30
N ILE A 144 -5.44 -0.09 -4.00
CA ILE A 144 -6.52 0.05 -3.02
C ILE A 144 -7.75 -0.76 -3.47
N LEU A 145 -8.17 -0.62 -4.73
CA LEU A 145 -9.31 -1.37 -5.27
C LEU A 145 -9.07 -2.89 -5.21
N SER A 146 -7.87 -3.35 -5.59
CA SER A 146 -7.53 -4.77 -5.56
C SER A 146 -7.49 -5.33 -4.13
N ILE A 147 -6.94 -4.57 -3.17
CA ILE A 147 -6.93 -4.98 -1.75
C ILE A 147 -8.35 -4.99 -1.20
N THR A 148 -9.15 -3.95 -1.45
CA THR A 148 -10.54 -3.89 -1.00
C THR A 148 -11.34 -5.05 -1.58
N TYR A 149 -11.22 -5.30 -2.88
CA TYR A 149 -11.85 -6.45 -3.53
C TYR A 149 -11.44 -7.77 -2.88
N TYR A 150 -10.14 -7.98 -2.65
CA TYR A 150 -9.62 -9.18 -1.99
C TYR A 150 -10.17 -9.35 -0.57
N VAL A 151 -10.17 -8.31 0.24
CA VAL A 151 -10.63 -8.36 1.64
C VAL A 151 -12.14 -8.62 1.72
N VAL A 152 -12.94 -7.85 0.99
CA VAL A 152 -14.40 -8.03 0.94
C VAL A 152 -14.75 -9.44 0.48
N PHE A 153 -14.11 -9.88 -0.58
CA PHE A 153 -14.29 -11.20 -1.13
C PHE A 153 -13.90 -12.31 -0.12
N SER A 154 -12.76 -12.18 0.55
CA SER A 154 -12.31 -13.13 1.56
C SER A 154 -13.27 -13.21 2.75
N ILE A 155 -13.83 -12.09 3.19
CA ILE A 155 -14.88 -12.06 4.24
C ILE A 155 -16.11 -12.82 3.79
N VAL A 156 -16.59 -12.55 2.58
CA VAL A 156 -17.77 -13.24 2.02
C VAL A 156 -17.52 -14.74 1.88
N LEU A 157 -16.40 -15.12 1.29
CA LEU A 157 -16.04 -16.53 1.12
C LEU A 157 -15.88 -17.25 2.46
N SER A 158 -15.21 -16.63 3.43
CA SER A 158 -14.95 -17.22 4.74
C SER A 158 -16.24 -17.44 5.53
N ASN A 159 -17.15 -16.48 5.54
CA ASN A 159 -18.37 -16.57 6.34
C ASN A 159 -19.47 -17.36 5.63
N LEU A 160 -19.75 -17.01 4.36
CA LEU A 160 -20.77 -17.72 3.57
C LEU A 160 -20.34 -19.14 3.25
N GLY A 161 -19.08 -19.35 2.89
CA GLY A 161 -18.51 -20.66 2.65
C GLY A 161 -18.60 -21.57 3.87
N TRP A 162 -18.25 -21.05 5.06
CA TRP A 162 -18.40 -21.79 6.32
C TRP A 162 -19.89 -22.14 6.61
N LEU A 163 -20.81 -21.21 6.37
CA LEU A 163 -22.24 -21.47 6.55
C LEU A 163 -22.73 -22.56 5.59
N LEU A 164 -22.34 -22.48 4.32
CA LEU A 164 -22.71 -23.48 3.31
C LEU A 164 -22.14 -24.86 3.63
N LEU A 165 -20.93 -24.95 4.18
CA LEU A 165 -20.35 -26.23 4.61
C LEU A 165 -21.11 -26.87 5.76
N LYS A 166 -21.76 -26.10 6.63
CA LYS A 166 -22.64 -26.61 7.67
C LYS A 166 -23.95 -27.17 7.13
N LEU A 167 -24.44 -26.62 6.03
CA LEU A 167 -25.71 -26.98 5.40
C LEU A 167 -25.56 -28.10 4.34
N LEU A 168 -24.34 -28.30 3.82
CA LEU A 168 -24.07 -29.29 2.79
C LEU A 168 -23.57 -30.62 3.35
N PRO A 169 -23.81 -31.75 2.72
CA PRO A 169 -23.32 -33.07 3.12
C PRO A 169 -21.78 -33.07 3.24
N LYS A 170 -21.26 -33.79 4.25
CA LYS A 170 -19.82 -33.98 4.45
C LYS A 170 -19.16 -34.51 3.16
N GLY A 171 -18.05 -33.90 2.75
CA GLY A 171 -17.26 -34.30 1.57
C GLY A 171 -17.24 -33.30 0.41
N LYS A 172 -18.02 -32.22 0.41
CA LYS A 172 -18.08 -31.25 -0.70
C LYS A 172 -17.12 -30.07 -0.55
N THR A 173 -16.02 -30.21 0.20
CA THR A 173 -15.02 -29.14 0.37
C THR A 173 -14.33 -28.75 -0.94
N LEU A 174 -14.19 -29.68 -1.88
CA LEU A 174 -13.54 -29.43 -3.18
C LEU A 174 -14.26 -28.35 -4.00
N TRP A 175 -15.61 -28.31 -3.96
CA TRP A 175 -16.37 -27.26 -4.63
C TRP A 175 -16.01 -25.86 -4.09
N LEU A 176 -15.96 -25.71 -2.76
CA LEU A 176 -15.62 -24.44 -2.14
C LEU A 176 -14.16 -24.05 -2.42
N ARG A 177 -13.24 -25.01 -2.40
CA ARG A 177 -11.84 -24.81 -2.81
C ARG A 177 -11.73 -24.38 -4.27
N THR A 178 -12.51 -24.99 -5.16
CA THR A 178 -12.56 -24.61 -6.59
C THR A 178 -13.11 -23.18 -6.76
N LEU A 179 -14.14 -22.82 -6.01
CA LEU A 179 -14.65 -21.46 -6.00
C LEU A 179 -13.57 -20.48 -5.50
N ALA A 180 -12.91 -20.80 -4.39
CA ALA A 180 -11.80 -20.00 -3.88
C ALA A 180 -10.68 -19.83 -4.91
N ALA A 181 -10.28 -20.90 -5.60
CA ALA A 181 -9.26 -20.84 -6.66
C ALA A 181 -9.66 -19.93 -7.83
N LYS A 182 -10.91 -20.00 -8.29
CA LYS A 182 -11.43 -19.10 -9.34
C LYS A 182 -11.39 -17.63 -8.89
N LEU A 183 -11.68 -17.38 -7.66
CA LEU A 183 -11.77 -16.05 -7.11
C LEU A 183 -10.39 -15.46 -6.78
N THR A 184 -9.45 -16.28 -6.31
CA THR A 184 -8.04 -15.88 -6.23
C THR A 184 -7.47 -15.53 -7.60
N THR A 185 -7.85 -16.30 -8.63
CA THR A 185 -7.54 -15.99 -10.03
C THR A 185 -8.10 -14.61 -10.43
N SER A 186 -9.37 -14.37 -10.12
CA SER A 186 -10.02 -13.08 -10.40
C SER A 186 -9.30 -11.91 -9.72
N VAL A 187 -8.89 -12.04 -8.46
CA VAL A 187 -8.13 -11.01 -7.73
C VAL A 187 -6.81 -10.70 -8.42
N LEU A 188 -6.06 -11.73 -8.82
CA LEU A 188 -4.77 -11.55 -9.49
C LEU A 188 -4.90 -10.90 -10.87
N TYR A 189 -5.93 -11.28 -11.63
CA TYR A 189 -6.15 -10.75 -12.98
C TYR A 189 -6.91 -9.42 -13.02
N SER A 190 -7.58 -9.01 -11.96
CA SER A 190 -8.22 -7.70 -11.88
C SER A 190 -7.21 -6.56 -11.87
N ASN A 191 -5.96 -6.82 -11.50
CA ASN A 191 -4.91 -5.83 -11.51
C ASN A 191 -4.17 -5.80 -12.87
N PRO A 192 -4.31 -4.73 -13.67
CA PRO A 192 -3.70 -4.64 -15.01
C PRO A 192 -2.17 -4.58 -14.98
N PHE A 193 -1.56 -4.38 -13.81
CA PHE A 193 -0.10 -4.32 -13.63
C PHE A 193 0.50 -5.67 -13.26
N VAL A 194 -0.31 -6.70 -13.02
CA VAL A 194 0.15 -8.06 -12.75
C VAL A 194 0.19 -8.84 -14.06
N ARG A 195 1.39 -9.23 -14.48
CA ARG A 195 1.58 -10.13 -15.62
C ARG A 195 1.85 -11.53 -15.09
N LYS A 196 1.05 -12.48 -15.54
CA LYS A 196 1.24 -13.90 -15.25
C LYS A 196 2.02 -14.54 -16.39
N ARG A 197 3.04 -15.29 -16.01
CA ARG A 197 3.74 -16.23 -16.92
C ARG A 197 3.90 -17.56 -16.18
N VAL A 198 3.35 -18.62 -16.76
CA VAL A 198 3.56 -19.98 -16.27
C VAL A 198 4.56 -20.65 -17.22
N GLU A 199 5.70 -21.02 -16.69
CA GLU A 199 6.73 -21.76 -17.43
C GLU A 199 6.60 -23.25 -17.10
N ASN A 200 6.78 -24.11 -18.12
CA ASN A 200 6.68 -25.56 -18.00
C ASN A 200 5.37 -26.05 -17.31
N PRO A 201 4.17 -25.67 -17.79
CA PRO A 201 2.91 -26.06 -17.16
C PRO A 201 2.68 -27.58 -17.12
N SER A 202 3.35 -28.33 -17.98
CA SER A 202 3.30 -29.82 -18.04
C SER A 202 4.25 -30.52 -17.07
N ALA A 203 5.16 -29.78 -16.42
CA ALA A 203 6.14 -30.39 -15.51
C ALA A 203 5.54 -30.83 -14.17
N ILE A 204 4.36 -30.34 -13.81
CA ILE A 204 3.73 -30.58 -12.51
C ILE A 204 2.34 -31.23 -12.72
N ASP A 205 2.18 -32.41 -12.18
CA ASP A 205 0.89 -33.10 -12.12
C ASP A 205 0.19 -32.77 -10.79
N PHE A 206 -0.68 -31.75 -10.80
CA PHE A 206 -1.46 -31.34 -9.63
C PHE A 206 -2.55 -32.33 -9.22
N THR A 207 -2.73 -33.44 -9.94
CA THR A 207 -3.66 -34.49 -9.54
C THR A 207 -3.07 -35.42 -8.48
N LYS A 208 -1.76 -35.48 -8.39
CA LYS A 208 -1.02 -36.28 -7.40
C LYS A 208 -0.67 -35.45 -6.18
N PRO A 209 -1.04 -35.88 -4.96
CA PRO A 209 -0.66 -35.18 -3.74
C PRO A 209 0.86 -35.11 -3.59
N SER A 210 1.36 -33.93 -3.28
CA SER A 210 2.80 -33.67 -3.13
C SER A 210 3.06 -32.58 -2.09
N VAL A 211 4.28 -32.46 -1.64
CA VAL A 211 4.75 -31.29 -0.88
C VAL A 211 5.25 -30.25 -1.88
N MET A 212 4.55 -29.13 -1.93
CA MET A 212 4.92 -27.99 -2.77
C MET A 212 5.68 -26.97 -1.93
N ILE A 213 6.78 -26.50 -2.45
CA ILE A 213 7.57 -25.43 -1.84
C ILE A 213 7.70 -24.27 -2.82
N ALA A 214 7.73 -23.06 -2.28
CA ALA A 214 8.04 -21.84 -3.04
C ALA A 214 8.77 -20.85 -2.15
N ASN A 215 9.51 -19.93 -2.76
CA ASN A 215 10.00 -18.75 -2.06
C ASN A 215 8.83 -17.82 -1.69
N HIS A 216 9.01 -17.02 -0.64
CA HIS A 216 7.95 -16.18 -0.10
C HIS A 216 8.32 -14.70 -0.11
N ASN A 217 7.88 -13.97 -1.14
CA ASN A 217 8.20 -12.55 -1.33
C ASN A 217 6.98 -11.63 -1.16
N SER A 218 5.77 -12.18 -1.35
CA SER A 218 4.55 -11.37 -1.42
C SER A 218 3.35 -12.04 -0.74
N TRP A 219 2.37 -11.24 -0.37
CA TRP A 219 1.03 -11.74 -0.03
C TRP A 219 0.35 -12.46 -1.20
N LEU A 220 0.73 -12.12 -2.42
CA LEU A 220 0.16 -12.69 -3.64
C LEU A 220 0.64 -14.12 -3.90
N ASP A 221 1.72 -14.58 -3.26
CA ASP A 221 2.28 -15.91 -3.50
C ASP A 221 1.27 -17.00 -3.14
N THR A 222 0.56 -16.86 -2.02
CA THR A 222 -0.50 -17.79 -1.61
C THR A 222 -1.64 -17.83 -2.64
N LEU A 223 -2.01 -16.67 -3.20
CA LEU A 223 -3.02 -16.57 -4.24
C LEU A 223 -2.54 -17.19 -5.56
N ALA A 224 -1.28 -16.95 -5.91
CA ALA A 224 -0.67 -17.49 -7.12
C ALA A 224 -0.64 -19.04 -7.11
N ILE A 225 -0.33 -19.64 -5.98
CA ILE A 225 -0.38 -21.09 -5.81
C ILE A 225 -1.85 -21.59 -5.82
N GLY A 226 -2.74 -20.94 -5.08
CA GLY A 226 -4.17 -21.30 -5.01
C GLY A 226 -4.88 -21.20 -6.35
N MET A 227 -4.37 -20.40 -7.28
CA MET A 227 -4.86 -20.29 -8.63
C MET A 227 -4.49 -21.50 -9.51
N LEU A 228 -3.36 -22.17 -9.22
CA LEU A 228 -2.87 -23.29 -10.02
C LEU A 228 -3.68 -24.56 -9.75
N THR A 229 -4.07 -24.77 -8.49
CA THR A 229 -4.86 -25.95 -8.11
C THR A 229 -5.75 -25.66 -6.90
N PRO A 230 -7.01 -26.15 -6.90
CA PRO A 230 -7.86 -26.14 -5.71
C PRO A 230 -7.46 -27.22 -4.70
N ARG A 231 -6.60 -28.17 -5.08
CA ARG A 231 -6.20 -29.30 -4.25
C ARG A 231 -4.93 -29.00 -3.44
N VAL A 232 -4.97 -27.88 -2.71
CA VAL A 232 -3.85 -27.45 -1.88
C VAL A 232 -4.30 -27.10 -0.47
N SER A 233 -3.51 -27.50 0.52
CA SER A 233 -3.63 -27.10 1.92
C SER A 233 -2.37 -26.36 2.32
N TYR A 234 -2.53 -25.26 3.03
CA TYR A 234 -1.43 -24.36 3.39
C TYR A 234 -1.05 -24.48 4.86
N MET A 235 0.23 -24.36 5.10
CA MET A 235 0.74 -24.03 6.43
C MET A 235 0.66 -22.49 6.59
N VAL A 236 -0.08 -22.01 7.57
CA VAL A 236 -0.43 -20.59 7.73
C VAL A 236 0.01 -20.04 9.08
N ASN A 237 0.25 -18.75 9.16
CA ASN A 237 0.50 -18.07 10.43
C ASN A 237 -0.76 -18.01 11.31
N ASP A 238 -0.58 -17.96 12.63
CA ASP A 238 -1.67 -17.93 13.62
C ASP A 238 -2.63 -16.77 13.43
N TRP A 239 -2.11 -15.59 13.08
CA TRP A 239 -2.98 -14.45 12.83
C TRP A 239 -3.93 -14.68 11.64
N VAL A 240 -3.51 -15.44 10.63
CA VAL A 240 -4.39 -15.85 9.51
C VAL A 240 -5.40 -16.87 9.99
N TYR A 241 -4.94 -17.87 10.77
CA TYR A 241 -5.76 -18.96 11.28
C TYR A 241 -6.88 -18.48 12.21
N HIS A 242 -6.61 -17.45 13.02
CA HIS A 242 -7.58 -16.83 13.95
C HIS A 242 -8.23 -15.55 13.40
N SER A 243 -7.95 -15.18 12.17
CA SER A 243 -8.46 -13.95 11.53
C SER A 243 -9.97 -13.99 11.34
N VAL A 244 -10.64 -12.87 11.58
CA VAL A 244 -12.06 -12.68 11.23
C VAL A 244 -12.29 -12.78 9.73
N VAL A 245 -11.29 -12.36 8.93
CA VAL A 245 -11.36 -12.34 7.46
C VAL A 245 -11.17 -13.73 6.86
N PHE A 246 -10.19 -14.50 7.34
CA PHE A 246 -9.77 -15.76 6.72
C PHE A 246 -10.05 -17.00 7.59
N GLY A 247 -10.08 -16.85 8.90
CA GLY A 247 -9.97 -17.96 9.86
C GLY A 247 -11.02 -19.05 9.67
N ARG A 248 -12.28 -18.68 9.46
CA ARG A 248 -13.36 -19.67 9.26
C ARG A 248 -13.14 -20.53 8.01
N TYR A 249 -12.67 -19.93 6.91
CA TYR A 249 -12.34 -20.67 5.69
C TYR A 249 -11.11 -21.56 5.92
N VAL A 250 -10.05 -20.99 6.47
CA VAL A 250 -8.78 -21.68 6.71
C VAL A 250 -8.96 -22.91 7.58
N GLN A 251 -9.73 -22.79 8.68
CA GLN A 251 -10.04 -23.91 9.59
C GLN A 251 -10.95 -24.95 8.90
N ALA A 252 -11.95 -24.51 8.16
CA ALA A 252 -12.86 -25.41 7.43
C ALA A 252 -12.17 -26.18 6.29
N MET A 253 -11.03 -25.70 5.80
CA MET A 253 -10.22 -26.31 4.77
C MET A 253 -9.05 -27.16 5.31
N ASP A 254 -9.00 -27.41 6.59
CA ASP A 254 -7.91 -28.16 7.26
C ASP A 254 -6.52 -27.57 6.94
N PHE A 255 -6.38 -26.22 6.94
CA PHE A 255 -5.07 -25.57 6.89
C PHE A 255 -4.44 -25.66 8.26
N TYR A 256 -3.11 -25.65 8.31
CA TYR A 256 -2.37 -25.93 9.54
C TYR A 256 -1.65 -24.67 10.07
N PRO A 257 -1.82 -24.32 11.38
CA PRO A 257 -1.13 -23.17 11.97
C PRO A 257 0.34 -23.49 12.26
N THR A 258 1.23 -22.56 11.93
CA THR A 258 2.70 -22.74 12.08
C THR A 258 3.16 -22.84 13.52
N SER A 259 2.45 -22.25 14.47
CA SER A 259 2.79 -22.23 15.90
C SER A 259 2.75 -23.61 16.57
N GLU A 260 1.94 -24.51 16.04
CA GLU A 260 1.81 -25.85 16.65
C GLU A 260 2.96 -26.80 16.32
N GLY A 261 3.89 -26.36 15.44
CA GLY A 261 5.05 -27.15 15.04
C GLY A 261 4.70 -28.28 14.06
N ILE A 262 5.70 -28.78 13.34
CA ILE A 262 5.50 -29.76 12.27
C ILE A 262 5.08 -31.13 12.81
N GLU A 263 5.56 -31.54 13.96
CA GLU A 263 5.25 -32.84 14.55
C GLU A 263 3.76 -33.05 14.79
N LYS A 264 3.09 -32.05 15.36
CA LYS A 264 1.63 -32.08 15.54
C LYS A 264 0.84 -31.98 14.22
N GLY A 265 1.45 -31.40 13.20
CA GLY A 265 0.87 -31.28 11.86
C GLY A 265 0.85 -32.55 11.06
N MET A 266 1.60 -33.58 11.43
CA MET A 266 1.72 -34.81 10.64
C MET A 266 0.39 -35.49 10.39
N ASP A 267 -0.51 -35.54 11.40
CA ASP A 267 -1.84 -36.15 11.24
C ASP A 267 -2.71 -35.37 10.26
N ILE A 268 -2.61 -34.04 10.25
CA ILE A 268 -3.33 -33.18 9.32
C ILE A 268 -2.77 -33.34 7.90
N PHE A 269 -1.44 -33.44 7.76
CA PHE A 269 -0.82 -33.72 6.46
C PHE A 269 -1.20 -35.10 5.94
N ALA A 270 -1.19 -36.13 6.78
CA ALA A 270 -1.65 -37.48 6.43
C ALA A 270 -3.09 -37.47 5.91
N LYS A 271 -4.00 -36.82 6.65
CA LYS A 271 -5.40 -36.64 6.25
C LYS A 271 -5.53 -35.92 4.90
N ASN A 272 -4.77 -34.85 4.72
CA ASN A 272 -4.79 -34.08 3.47
C ASN A 272 -4.30 -34.91 2.27
N PHE A 273 -3.18 -35.61 2.41
CA PHE A 273 -2.66 -36.48 1.35
C PHE A 273 -3.60 -37.62 1.01
N ALA A 274 -4.22 -38.25 2.02
CA ALA A 274 -5.23 -39.30 1.81
C ALA A 274 -6.45 -38.78 1.04
N ASN A 275 -6.83 -37.51 1.23
CA ASN A 275 -7.92 -36.86 0.50
C ASN A 275 -7.51 -36.26 -0.85
N GLY A 276 -6.28 -36.47 -1.31
CA GLY A 276 -5.80 -36.00 -2.60
C GLY A 276 -5.41 -34.52 -2.61
N TYR A 277 -5.09 -33.92 -1.46
CA TYR A 277 -4.60 -32.55 -1.34
C TYR A 277 -3.08 -32.51 -1.17
N SER A 278 -2.44 -31.57 -1.82
CA SER A 278 -1.02 -31.28 -1.65
C SER A 278 -0.80 -30.35 -0.47
N ALA A 279 0.36 -30.45 0.19
CA ALA A 279 0.76 -29.53 1.24
C ALA A 279 1.61 -28.40 0.64
N MET A 280 1.25 -27.14 0.88
CA MET A 280 2.05 -25.99 0.50
C MET A 280 2.74 -25.39 1.71
N ILE A 281 4.06 -25.34 1.67
CA ILE A 281 4.90 -24.83 2.74
C ILE A 281 5.89 -23.83 2.15
N PHE A 282 5.96 -22.64 2.76
CA PHE A 282 7.01 -21.66 2.45
C PHE A 282 8.21 -21.91 3.36
N PRO A 283 9.29 -22.54 2.85
CA PRO A 283 10.38 -23.01 3.70
C PRO A 283 11.21 -21.89 4.33
N GLU A 284 11.09 -20.67 3.83
CA GLU A 284 11.72 -19.48 4.43
C GLU A 284 11.06 -19.05 5.76
N GLY A 285 9.86 -19.54 6.07
CA GLY A 285 9.11 -19.25 7.30
C GLY A 285 8.59 -17.82 7.44
N LYS A 286 9.13 -16.88 6.68
CA LYS A 286 8.70 -15.48 6.62
C LYS A 286 8.90 -14.93 5.22
N ARG A 287 8.20 -13.83 4.91
CA ARG A 287 8.37 -13.16 3.62
C ARG A 287 9.73 -12.47 3.55
N SER A 288 10.39 -12.62 2.41
CA SER A 288 11.62 -11.88 2.10
C SER A 288 11.28 -10.40 1.81
N GLU A 289 12.04 -9.49 2.41
CA GLU A 289 11.97 -8.05 2.10
C GLU A 289 12.86 -7.68 0.90
N SER A 290 13.65 -8.64 0.42
CA SER A 290 14.58 -8.50 -0.70
C SER A 290 14.30 -9.57 -1.76
N ASN A 291 14.87 -9.42 -2.95
CA ASN A 291 14.79 -10.44 -4.00
C ASN A 291 15.76 -11.62 -3.78
N VAL A 292 16.29 -11.76 -2.57
CA VAL A 292 17.23 -12.85 -2.21
C VAL A 292 16.45 -13.95 -1.51
N ILE A 293 16.64 -15.19 -1.93
CA ILE A 293 16.08 -16.37 -1.28
C ILE A 293 16.85 -16.60 0.03
N HIS A 294 16.14 -16.65 1.14
CA HIS A 294 16.71 -16.89 2.46
C HIS A 294 16.89 -18.39 2.74
N ARG A 295 17.54 -18.70 3.85
CA ARG A 295 17.76 -20.07 4.31
C ARG A 295 16.43 -20.79 4.49
N PHE A 296 16.32 -22.00 3.95
CA PHE A 296 15.19 -22.88 4.10
C PHE A 296 15.21 -23.62 5.45
N HIS A 297 14.09 -23.63 6.14
CA HIS A 297 13.85 -24.46 7.30
C HIS A 297 13.58 -25.90 6.88
N LYS A 298 14.03 -26.86 7.71
CA LYS A 298 13.94 -28.29 7.42
C LYS A 298 12.50 -28.84 7.36
N GLY A 299 11.53 -28.12 7.87
CA GLY A 299 10.17 -28.61 8.08
C GLY A 299 9.49 -29.18 6.82
N ALA A 300 9.54 -28.45 5.70
CA ALA A 300 8.94 -28.93 4.45
C ALA A 300 9.58 -30.25 3.97
N PHE A 301 10.88 -30.37 4.13
CA PHE A 301 11.66 -31.56 3.73
C PHE A 301 11.35 -32.76 4.64
N LEU A 302 11.18 -32.55 5.96
CA LEU A 302 10.76 -33.61 6.87
C LEU A 302 9.37 -34.16 6.53
N VAL A 303 8.44 -33.29 6.17
CA VAL A 303 7.10 -33.72 5.69
C VAL A 303 7.23 -34.53 4.40
N ALA A 304 8.02 -34.07 3.45
CA ALA A 304 8.23 -34.78 2.18
C ALA A 304 8.85 -36.16 2.38
N GLU A 305 9.87 -36.25 3.22
CA GLU A 305 10.57 -37.50 3.56
C GLU A 305 9.61 -38.50 4.25
N HIS A 306 8.88 -38.01 5.28
CA HIS A 306 7.97 -38.87 6.07
C HIS A 306 6.85 -39.48 5.24
N PHE A 307 6.30 -38.75 4.28
CA PHE A 307 5.19 -39.22 3.44
C PHE A 307 5.63 -39.71 2.05
N HIS A 308 6.91 -39.74 1.75
CA HIS A 308 7.47 -40.10 0.43
C HIS A 308 6.81 -39.30 -0.73
N LYS A 309 6.70 -37.99 -0.54
CA LYS A 309 5.97 -37.08 -1.46
C LYS A 309 6.87 -35.96 -1.99
#